data_90c8401173c9fc7e076a8ce5ccb30db6
#
_entry.id   90c8401173c9fc7e076a8ce5ccb30db6
#
_cell.length_a   1.000
_cell.length_b   1.000
_cell.length_c   1.000
_cell.angle_alpha   90.00
_cell.angle_beta   90.00
_cell.angle_gamma   90.00
#
_symmetry.space_group_name_H-M   'P 1'
#
loop_
_entity.id
_entity.type
_entity.pdbx_description
1 polymer ?
#
loop_
_entity_poly.entity_id
_entity_poly.type
_entity_poly.pdbx_seq_one_letter_code
_entity_poly.pdbx_strand_id
1 'polypeptide(L)'
;GDVYDYEGNAFTYNSDAGVAAMTFLKDLFDSGCARQVTEAYGDQTDFGNGSLLFTVGSSSGLPFYAQAASEGANFAWSVAAIPHTTAEPVMNVYGASVSVPKTTPERELAAFLFLKYYTSADVQAKWAKVSQYFPVRASVADKMADYFATDPAYKTAFDMLAYSHFEPPVPGYDFVRDEIEATMAAIVDGGDVVSLLDAVNIKANEILADQLAQIK
;
A
#
# COMPACT_ATOMS: atom_id res chain seq x y z
N GLY A 1 -4.90 7.30 -13.93
CA GLY A 1 -6.34 7.09 -13.76
C GLY A 1 -6.61 6.34 -12.48
N ASP A 2 -7.79 6.53 -11.93
CA ASP A 2 -8.21 5.75 -10.75
C ASP A 2 -8.65 4.36 -11.18
N VAL A 3 -8.53 3.39 -10.28
CA VAL A 3 -9.00 2.02 -10.49
C VAL A 3 -10.53 1.88 -10.29
N TYR A 4 -11.17 2.94 -9.81
CA TYR A 4 -12.59 2.98 -9.51
C TYR A 4 -13.21 4.33 -9.92
N ASP A 5 -14.29 4.26 -10.68
CA ASP A 5 -15.12 5.41 -11.02
C ASP A 5 -16.20 5.62 -9.96
N TYR A 6 -16.06 6.68 -9.15
CA TYR A 6 -17.00 7.00 -8.07
C TYR A 6 -18.35 7.54 -8.59
N GLU A 7 -18.39 8.11 -9.79
CA GLU A 7 -19.64 8.59 -10.39
C GLU A 7 -20.42 7.42 -11.04
N GLY A 8 -19.70 6.58 -11.78
CA GLY A 8 -20.27 5.39 -12.40
C GLY A 8 -20.45 4.21 -11.43
N ASN A 9 -19.86 4.29 -10.24
CA ASN A 9 -19.86 3.21 -9.24
C ASN A 9 -19.37 1.88 -9.83
N ALA A 10 -18.19 1.92 -10.46
CA ALA A 10 -17.63 0.77 -11.18
C ALA A 10 -16.10 0.74 -11.14
N PHE A 11 -15.52 -0.45 -11.14
CA PHE A 11 -14.09 -0.63 -11.35
C PHE A 11 -13.70 -0.38 -12.82
N THR A 12 -12.50 0.17 -13.01
CA THR A 12 -11.95 0.62 -14.31
C THR A 12 -10.53 0.12 -14.55
N TYR A 13 -10.22 -1.10 -14.12
CA TYR A 13 -8.89 -1.68 -14.26
C TYR A 13 -8.40 -1.79 -15.71
N ASN A 14 -9.31 -1.94 -16.66
CA ASN A 14 -9.04 -2.04 -18.10
C ASN A 14 -8.97 -0.67 -18.81
N SER A 15 -8.84 0.41 -18.06
CA SER A 15 -8.62 1.75 -18.63
C SER A 15 -7.26 1.83 -19.37
N ASP A 16 -7.10 2.80 -20.27
CA ASP A 16 -5.82 3.04 -20.96
C ASP A 16 -4.65 3.19 -19.97
N ALA A 17 -4.89 3.81 -18.81
CA ALA A 17 -3.90 3.95 -17.75
C ALA A 17 -3.57 2.60 -17.08
N GLY A 18 -4.58 1.75 -16.85
CA GLY A 18 -4.38 0.41 -16.32
C GLY A 18 -3.57 -0.46 -17.29
N VAL A 19 -3.94 -0.46 -18.57
CA VAL A 19 -3.23 -1.18 -19.63
C VAL A 19 -1.78 -0.70 -19.72
N ALA A 20 -1.54 0.63 -19.72
CA ALA A 20 -0.18 1.19 -19.79
C ALA A 20 0.67 0.78 -18.58
N ALA A 21 0.10 0.83 -17.36
CA ALA A 21 0.81 0.44 -16.14
C ALA A 21 1.18 -1.04 -16.13
N MET A 22 0.25 -1.92 -16.53
CA MET A 22 0.51 -3.36 -16.55
C MET A 22 1.43 -3.78 -17.71
N THR A 23 1.37 -3.08 -18.85
CA THR A 23 2.33 -3.27 -19.94
C THR A 23 3.74 -2.90 -19.49
N PHE A 24 3.91 -1.75 -18.83
CA PHE A 24 5.20 -1.34 -18.27
C PHE A 24 5.76 -2.39 -17.28
N LEU A 25 4.91 -2.89 -16.38
CA LEU A 25 5.31 -3.93 -15.43
C LEU A 25 5.74 -5.21 -16.17
N LYS A 26 4.94 -5.67 -17.13
CA LYS A 26 5.26 -6.85 -17.95
C LYS A 26 6.59 -6.69 -18.68
N ASP A 27 6.84 -5.53 -19.28
CA ASP A 27 8.09 -5.25 -20.01
C ASP A 27 9.32 -5.32 -19.09
N LEU A 28 9.22 -4.92 -17.82
CA LEU A 28 10.29 -5.08 -16.84
C LEU A 28 10.60 -6.56 -16.58
N PHE A 29 9.57 -7.41 -16.49
CA PHE A 29 9.74 -8.85 -16.30
C PHE A 29 10.28 -9.52 -17.57
N ASP A 30 9.72 -9.23 -18.73
CA ASP A 30 10.12 -9.80 -20.02
C ASP A 30 11.57 -9.45 -20.38
N SER A 31 12.03 -8.25 -19.99
CA SER A 31 13.42 -7.82 -20.18
C SER A 31 14.40 -8.39 -19.17
N GLY A 32 13.92 -9.08 -18.14
CA GLY A 32 14.72 -9.57 -17.02
C GLY A 32 15.17 -8.48 -16.04
N CYS A 33 14.64 -7.26 -16.15
CA CYS A 33 14.92 -6.17 -15.20
C CYS A 33 14.18 -6.34 -13.86
N ALA A 34 13.10 -7.12 -13.85
CA ALA A 34 12.35 -7.47 -12.65
C ALA A 34 12.17 -8.98 -12.53
N ARG A 35 11.94 -9.44 -11.32
CA ARG A 35 11.62 -10.84 -11.02
C ARG A 35 10.64 -10.92 -9.86
N GLN A 36 9.87 -12.00 -9.82
CA GLN A 36 9.03 -12.31 -8.68
C GLN A 36 9.87 -12.76 -7.48
N VAL A 37 9.38 -12.47 -6.31
CA VAL A 37 9.91 -13.03 -5.06
C VAL A 37 9.35 -14.44 -4.88
N THR A 38 10.24 -15.40 -4.63
CA THR A 38 9.86 -16.81 -4.50
C THR A 38 9.55 -17.23 -3.07
N GLU A 39 9.98 -16.43 -2.09
CA GLU A 39 9.81 -16.68 -0.67
C GLU A 39 9.22 -15.46 0.02
N ALA A 40 8.46 -15.66 1.08
CA ALA A 40 7.94 -14.56 1.88
C ALA A 40 9.10 -13.69 2.39
N TYR A 41 9.03 -12.38 2.12
CA TYR A 41 10.06 -11.39 2.46
C TYR A 41 11.44 -11.63 1.83
N GLY A 42 11.54 -12.44 0.80
CA GLY A 42 12.79 -12.69 0.07
C GLY A 42 13.37 -11.43 -0.57
N ASP A 43 12.52 -10.47 -0.94
CA ASP A 43 12.92 -9.15 -1.44
C ASP A 43 13.76 -8.36 -0.43
N GLN A 44 13.47 -8.46 0.88
CA GLN A 44 14.24 -7.82 1.94
C GLN A 44 15.65 -8.43 2.04
N THR A 45 15.73 -9.75 1.95
CA THR A 45 16.99 -10.48 1.94
C THR A 45 17.83 -10.15 0.70
N ASP A 46 17.20 -10.18 -0.47
CA ASP A 46 17.85 -9.87 -1.75
C ASP A 46 18.34 -8.42 -1.82
N PHE A 47 17.53 -7.48 -1.31
CA PHE A 47 17.93 -6.09 -1.19
C PHE A 47 19.09 -5.94 -0.20
N GLY A 48 18.99 -6.51 0.99
CA GLY A 48 20.03 -6.44 2.02
C GLY A 48 21.38 -7.00 1.56
N ASN A 49 21.39 -8.04 0.73
CA ASN A 49 22.58 -8.62 0.14
C ASN A 49 23.14 -7.81 -1.06
N GLY A 50 22.48 -6.72 -1.47
CA GLY A 50 22.88 -5.92 -2.62
C GLY A 50 22.58 -6.58 -3.98
N SER A 51 21.70 -7.58 -4.01
CA SER A 51 21.29 -8.27 -5.23
C SER A 51 20.25 -7.49 -6.04
N LEU A 52 19.57 -6.51 -5.41
CA LEU A 52 18.57 -5.64 -6.01
C LEU A 52 18.98 -4.18 -5.91
N LEU A 53 18.77 -3.43 -6.98
CA LEU A 53 18.90 -1.97 -6.96
C LEU A 53 17.64 -1.32 -6.36
N PHE A 54 16.49 -1.93 -6.61
CA PHE A 54 15.18 -1.45 -6.17
C PHE A 54 14.34 -2.62 -5.67
N THR A 55 13.49 -2.34 -4.72
CA THR A 55 12.36 -3.19 -4.34
C THR A 55 11.14 -2.31 -4.09
N VAL A 56 9.94 -2.86 -4.30
CA VAL A 56 8.69 -2.16 -4.04
C VAL A 56 8.01 -2.84 -2.86
N GLY A 57 7.68 -2.06 -1.84
CA GLY A 57 7.08 -2.61 -0.63
C GLY A 57 6.35 -1.56 0.20
N SER A 58 5.74 -2.02 1.27
CA SER A 58 5.11 -1.14 2.26
C SER A 58 6.16 -0.42 3.11
N SER A 59 5.90 0.82 3.48
CA SER A 59 6.72 1.57 4.43
C SER A 59 6.84 0.90 5.81
N SER A 60 5.90 0.03 6.18
CA SER A 60 6.03 -0.79 7.39
C SER A 60 7.19 -1.81 7.32
N GLY A 61 7.74 -2.05 6.13
CA GLY A 61 8.94 -2.86 5.90
C GLY A 61 10.26 -2.16 6.22
N LEU A 62 10.28 -0.83 6.39
CA LEU A 62 11.50 -0.04 6.60
C LEU A 62 12.48 -0.63 7.63
N PRO A 63 12.05 -1.05 8.86
CA PRO A 63 12.96 -1.61 9.84
C PRO A 63 13.60 -2.92 9.38
N PHE A 64 12.88 -3.72 8.62
CA PHE A 64 13.38 -5.00 8.11
C PHE A 64 14.37 -4.82 6.98
N TYR A 65 14.13 -3.87 6.07
CA TYR A 65 15.11 -3.47 5.05
C TYR A 65 16.38 -2.88 5.69
N ALA A 66 16.22 -2.03 6.72
CA ALA A 66 17.36 -1.46 7.45
C ALA A 66 18.20 -2.55 8.11
N GLN A 67 17.56 -3.51 8.76
CA GLN A 67 18.23 -4.65 9.37
C GLN A 67 18.95 -5.49 8.31
N ALA A 68 18.24 -5.89 7.24
CA ALA A 68 18.81 -6.71 6.19
C ALA A 68 20.02 -6.03 5.51
N ALA A 69 19.93 -4.74 5.24
CA ALA A 69 21.06 -3.98 4.65
C ALA A 69 22.26 -3.91 5.59
N SER A 70 22.04 -3.70 6.89
CA SER A 70 23.13 -3.61 7.89
C SER A 70 23.83 -4.94 8.15
N GLU A 71 23.08 -6.04 8.14
CA GLU A 71 23.60 -7.41 8.33
C GLU A 71 24.19 -8.01 7.04
N GLY A 72 23.75 -7.53 5.89
CA GLY A 72 24.18 -7.98 4.57
C GLY A 72 25.33 -7.16 3.99
N ALA A 73 25.13 -6.51 2.86
CA ALA A 73 26.15 -5.78 2.12
C ALA A 73 26.53 -4.40 2.72
N ASN A 74 25.81 -3.95 3.73
CA ASN A 74 26.06 -2.73 4.50
C ASN A 74 26.28 -1.47 3.63
N PHE A 75 25.29 -1.13 2.83
CA PHE A 75 25.27 0.03 1.95
C PHE A 75 24.30 1.11 2.41
N ALA A 76 24.49 2.34 1.93
CA ALA A 76 23.53 3.42 2.13
C ALA A 76 22.36 3.26 1.18
N TRP A 77 21.14 3.44 1.68
CA TRP A 77 19.90 3.32 0.92
C TRP A 77 18.87 4.36 1.38
N SER A 78 17.84 4.53 0.60
CA SER A 78 16.71 5.41 0.93
C SER A 78 15.44 4.91 0.26
N VAL A 79 14.35 5.63 0.45
CA VAL A 79 13.07 5.40 -0.22
C VAL A 79 12.79 6.50 -1.23
N ALA A 80 12.00 6.17 -2.24
CA ALA A 80 11.51 7.10 -3.25
C ALA A 80 10.07 6.75 -3.61
N ALA A 81 9.38 7.67 -4.28
CA ALA A 81 8.09 7.37 -4.86
C ALA A 81 8.21 6.27 -5.92
N ILE A 82 7.16 5.46 -6.06
CA ILE A 82 7.04 4.51 -7.18
C ILE A 82 7.15 5.29 -8.50
N PRO A 83 7.80 4.76 -9.53
CA PRO A 83 7.88 5.41 -10.83
C PRO A 83 6.49 5.81 -11.35
N HIS A 84 6.34 7.04 -11.81
CA HIS A 84 5.06 7.60 -12.22
C HIS A 84 5.23 8.50 -13.45
N THR A 85 4.14 8.66 -14.21
CA THR A 85 4.05 9.56 -15.38
C THR A 85 3.18 10.80 -15.11
N THR A 86 2.63 10.91 -13.91
CA THR A 86 1.87 12.04 -13.41
C THR A 86 2.79 13.20 -13.01
N ALA A 87 2.27 14.43 -12.95
CA ALA A 87 3.06 15.59 -12.50
C ALA A 87 3.54 15.43 -11.04
N GLU A 88 2.68 14.88 -10.19
CA GLU A 88 2.96 14.60 -8.78
C GLU A 88 3.05 13.08 -8.56
N PRO A 89 3.79 12.63 -7.55
CA PRO A 89 3.80 11.23 -7.14
C PRO A 89 2.40 10.72 -6.80
N VAL A 90 2.22 9.42 -6.91
CA VAL A 90 1.02 8.74 -6.43
C VAL A 90 1.46 7.60 -5.55
N MET A 91 0.91 7.50 -4.34
CA MET A 91 1.14 6.36 -3.47
C MET A 91 -0.17 5.84 -2.90
N ASN A 92 -0.24 4.56 -2.67
CA ASN A 92 -1.36 3.94 -1.98
C ASN A 92 -1.17 4.06 -0.46
N VAL A 93 -2.22 4.49 0.26
CA VAL A 93 -2.27 4.43 1.72
C VAL A 93 -3.32 3.44 2.15
N TYR A 94 -2.91 2.49 2.96
CA TYR A 94 -3.78 1.47 3.54
C TYR A 94 -3.30 1.12 4.94
N GLY A 95 -4.11 0.41 5.70
CA GLY A 95 -3.74 -0.02 7.04
C GLY A 95 -4.91 -0.60 7.80
N ALA A 96 -4.61 -1.13 8.98
CA ALA A 96 -5.61 -1.64 9.88
C ALA A 96 -6.47 -0.51 10.44
N SER A 97 -7.77 -0.74 10.56
CA SER A 97 -8.72 0.14 11.22
C SER A 97 -9.16 -0.44 12.57
N VAL A 98 -9.58 0.44 13.46
CA VAL A 98 -10.16 0.06 14.75
C VAL A 98 -11.67 0.24 14.67
N SER A 99 -12.40 -0.84 14.85
CA SER A 99 -13.85 -0.85 14.88
C SER A 99 -14.39 -0.98 16.31
N VAL A 100 -15.43 -0.22 16.62
CA VAL A 100 -16.14 -0.34 17.88
C VAL A 100 -17.51 -0.96 17.59
N PRO A 101 -17.73 -2.25 17.94
CA PRO A 101 -19.02 -2.88 17.74
C PRO A 101 -20.07 -2.26 18.67
N LYS A 102 -21.30 -2.20 18.19
CA LYS A 102 -22.43 -1.74 19.01
C LYS A 102 -22.68 -2.70 20.16
N THR A 103 -22.63 -2.18 21.39
CA THR A 103 -22.84 -2.96 22.63
C THR A 103 -23.65 -2.17 23.65
N THR A 104 -23.18 -2.09 24.92
CA THR A 104 -23.80 -1.21 25.91
C THR A 104 -23.17 0.18 25.85
N PRO A 105 -23.90 1.25 26.22
CA PRO A 105 -23.39 2.62 26.22
C PRO A 105 -22.09 2.78 27.02
N GLU A 106 -21.94 2.05 28.13
CA GLU A 106 -20.76 2.12 28.98
C GLU A 106 -19.52 1.51 28.29
N ARG A 107 -19.70 0.40 27.56
CA ARG A 107 -18.60 -0.24 26.79
C ARG A 107 -18.22 0.61 25.59
N GLU A 108 -19.20 1.18 24.90
CA GLU A 108 -18.96 2.09 23.77
C GLU A 108 -18.21 3.34 24.24
N LEU A 109 -18.58 3.91 25.40
CA LEU A 109 -17.86 5.04 26.00
C LEU A 109 -16.43 4.67 26.38
N ALA A 110 -16.21 3.50 26.99
CA ALA A 110 -14.89 3.03 27.33
C ALA A 110 -14.00 2.86 26.08
N ALA A 111 -14.54 2.26 25.01
CA ALA A 111 -13.84 2.12 23.74
C ALA A 111 -13.51 3.49 23.11
N PHE A 112 -14.45 4.43 23.13
CA PHE A 112 -14.23 5.80 22.66
C PHE A 112 -13.12 6.51 23.45
N LEU A 113 -13.12 6.40 24.78
CA LEU A 113 -12.07 7.00 25.63
C LEU A 113 -10.69 6.40 25.35
N PHE A 114 -10.63 5.08 25.13
CA PHE A 114 -9.40 4.42 24.70
C PHE A 114 -8.93 4.97 23.34
N LEU A 115 -9.80 5.04 22.34
CA LEU A 115 -9.45 5.56 21.02
C LEU A 115 -9.01 7.03 21.08
N LYS A 116 -9.69 7.85 21.88
CA LYS A 116 -9.31 9.25 22.11
C LYS A 116 -7.90 9.37 22.71
N TYR A 117 -7.56 8.50 23.66
CA TYR A 117 -6.22 8.42 24.22
C TYR A 117 -5.21 7.92 23.19
N TYR A 118 -5.50 6.79 22.55
CA TYR A 118 -4.62 6.16 21.56
C TYR A 118 -4.29 7.07 20.38
N THR A 119 -5.29 7.82 19.90
CA THR A 119 -5.11 8.78 18.79
C THR A 119 -4.60 10.15 19.22
N SER A 120 -4.25 10.35 20.50
CA SER A 120 -3.63 11.61 20.94
C SER A 120 -2.23 11.78 20.35
N ALA A 121 -1.81 13.03 20.13
CA ALA A 121 -0.55 13.30 19.44
C ALA A 121 0.67 12.71 20.17
N ASP A 122 0.69 12.72 21.51
CA ASP A 122 1.80 12.18 22.30
C ASP A 122 1.89 10.64 22.19
N VAL A 123 0.74 9.96 22.22
CA VAL A 123 0.70 8.50 22.10
C VAL A 123 1.05 8.09 20.67
N GLN A 124 0.51 8.78 19.68
CA GLN A 124 0.79 8.51 18.28
C GLN A 124 2.26 8.76 17.91
N ALA A 125 2.90 9.79 18.46
CA ALA A 125 4.34 10.00 18.28
C ALA A 125 5.18 8.85 18.83
N LYS A 126 4.82 8.34 20.02
CA LYS A 126 5.50 7.18 20.62
C LYS A 126 5.25 5.91 19.80
N TRP A 127 4.01 5.69 19.39
CA TRP A 127 3.63 4.54 18.59
C TRP A 127 4.37 4.52 17.25
N ALA A 128 4.39 5.64 16.53
CA ALA A 128 5.07 5.76 15.25
C ALA A 128 6.57 5.43 15.33
N LYS A 129 7.25 5.91 16.38
CA LYS A 129 8.67 5.63 16.62
C LYS A 129 8.97 4.16 16.91
N VAL A 130 8.05 3.45 17.57
CA VAL A 130 8.25 2.04 17.94
C VAL A 130 7.81 1.10 16.82
N SER A 131 6.66 1.39 16.19
CA SER A 131 6.08 0.53 15.18
C SER A 131 6.55 0.84 13.75
N GLN A 132 7.07 2.05 13.54
CA GLN A 132 7.38 2.66 12.23
C GLN A 132 6.16 2.80 11.29
N TYR A 133 4.95 2.58 11.80
CA TYR A 133 3.73 2.97 11.10
C TYR A 133 3.51 4.48 11.17
N PHE A 134 2.86 5.02 10.17
CA PHE A 134 2.54 6.44 10.18
C PHE A 134 1.47 6.78 11.22
N PRO A 135 1.58 7.95 11.88
CA PRO A 135 0.56 8.40 12.81
C PRO A 135 -0.72 8.79 12.07
N VAL A 136 -1.85 8.60 12.71
CA VAL A 136 -3.19 8.92 12.16
C VAL A 136 -3.55 10.41 12.24
N ARG A 137 -2.61 11.26 12.66
CA ARG A 137 -2.81 12.72 12.75
C ARG A 137 -1.62 13.48 12.20
N ALA A 138 -1.87 14.41 11.28
CA ALA A 138 -0.82 15.28 10.72
C ALA A 138 -0.09 16.09 11.82
N SER A 139 -0.82 16.53 12.86
CA SER A 139 -0.25 17.30 14.00
C SER A 139 0.80 16.55 14.84
N VAL A 140 1.02 15.28 14.58
CA VAL A 140 2.09 14.50 15.24
C VAL A 140 3.46 14.82 14.66
N ALA A 141 3.54 15.32 13.43
CA ALA A 141 4.81 15.65 12.76
C ALA A 141 5.71 16.56 13.62
N ASP A 142 5.13 17.58 14.26
CA ASP A 142 5.89 18.51 15.13
C ASP A 142 6.56 17.81 16.33
N LYS A 143 6.01 16.67 16.77
CA LYS A 143 6.53 15.87 17.88
C LYS A 143 7.55 14.81 17.44
N MET A 144 7.80 14.72 16.13
CA MET A 144 8.68 13.72 15.52
C MET A 144 9.94 14.33 14.90
N ALA A 145 10.16 15.63 15.03
CA ALA A 145 11.29 16.32 14.39
C ALA A 145 12.65 15.65 14.68
N ASP A 146 12.91 15.29 15.94
CA ASP A 146 14.15 14.60 16.33
C ASP A 146 14.25 13.21 15.69
N TYR A 147 13.13 12.50 15.59
CA TYR A 147 13.08 11.18 14.95
C TYR A 147 13.34 11.28 13.45
N PHE A 148 12.74 12.23 12.78
CA PHE A 148 12.97 12.49 11.36
C PHE A 148 14.44 12.82 11.04
N ALA A 149 15.13 13.47 11.97
CA ALA A 149 16.56 13.74 11.82
C ALA A 149 17.43 12.48 11.93
N THR A 150 16.98 11.46 12.67
CA THR A 150 17.71 10.20 12.87
C THR A 150 17.31 9.12 11.86
N ASP A 151 16.14 9.22 11.24
CA ASP A 151 15.62 8.28 10.25
C ASP A 151 15.12 9.02 8.99
N PRO A 152 16.03 9.40 8.09
CA PRO A 152 15.67 10.13 6.87
C PRO A 152 14.84 9.28 5.89
N ALA A 153 14.96 7.96 5.89
CA ALA A 153 14.14 7.09 5.05
C ALA A 153 12.66 7.13 5.51
N TYR A 154 12.43 7.03 6.82
CA TYR A 154 11.08 7.20 7.38
C TYR A 154 10.51 8.61 7.09
N LYS A 155 11.36 9.65 7.23
CA LYS A 155 10.94 11.03 6.92
C LYS A 155 10.51 11.18 5.47
N THR A 156 11.28 10.64 4.53
CA THR A 156 10.95 10.67 3.09
C THR A 156 9.63 9.96 2.83
N ALA A 157 9.43 8.77 3.40
CA ALA A 157 8.17 8.03 3.27
C ALA A 157 6.99 8.79 3.90
N PHE A 158 7.20 9.44 5.05
CA PHE A 158 6.19 10.26 5.71
C PHE A 158 5.76 11.46 4.85
N ASP A 159 6.70 12.15 4.21
CA ASP A 159 6.40 13.29 3.35
C ASP A 159 5.57 12.91 2.11
N MET A 160 5.70 11.68 1.63
CA MET A 160 4.89 11.16 0.53
C MET A 160 3.41 10.98 0.89
N LEU A 161 3.04 11.00 2.18
CA LEU A 161 1.63 10.95 2.59
C LEU A 161 0.79 12.10 1.99
N ALA A 162 1.42 13.22 1.63
CA ALA A 162 0.72 14.33 0.95
C ALA A 162 0.15 13.92 -0.43
N TYR A 163 0.67 12.85 -1.03
CA TYR A 163 0.29 12.32 -2.34
C TYR A 163 -0.47 11.00 -2.25
N SER A 164 -0.99 10.70 -1.06
CA SER A 164 -1.63 9.40 -0.82
C SER A 164 -3.06 9.35 -1.33
N HIS A 165 -3.41 8.21 -1.91
CA HIS A 165 -4.75 7.82 -2.29
C HIS A 165 -5.12 6.54 -1.56
N PHE A 166 -6.38 6.41 -1.16
CA PHE A 166 -6.85 5.17 -0.52
C PHE A 166 -7.47 4.25 -1.54
N GLU A 167 -7.44 2.98 -1.19
CA GLU A 167 -8.19 1.96 -1.92
C GLU A 167 -9.70 2.28 -1.90
N PRO A 168 -10.45 1.88 -2.95
CA PRO A 168 -11.88 2.14 -3.00
C PRO A 168 -12.60 1.57 -1.77
N PRO A 169 -13.27 2.38 -0.94
CA PRO A 169 -13.97 1.92 0.26
C PRO A 169 -15.35 1.33 -0.11
N VAL A 170 -15.33 0.29 -0.93
CA VAL A 170 -16.54 -0.36 -1.44
C VAL A 170 -16.68 -1.78 -0.92
N PRO A 171 -17.91 -2.31 -0.80
CA PRO A 171 -18.13 -3.68 -0.35
C PRO A 171 -17.46 -4.70 -1.27
N GLY A 172 -16.82 -5.70 -0.65
CA GLY A 172 -16.19 -6.79 -1.39
C GLY A 172 -14.84 -6.45 -1.99
N TYR A 173 -14.24 -5.30 -1.68
CA TYR A 173 -12.95 -4.91 -2.23
C TYR A 173 -11.83 -5.93 -1.92
N ASP A 174 -11.86 -6.59 -0.78
CA ASP A 174 -10.88 -7.65 -0.45
C ASP A 174 -10.90 -8.79 -1.48
N PHE A 175 -12.09 -9.21 -1.92
CA PHE A 175 -12.21 -10.24 -2.98
C PHE A 175 -11.71 -9.73 -4.34
N VAL A 176 -11.92 -8.44 -4.62
CA VAL A 176 -11.39 -7.82 -5.84
C VAL A 176 -9.85 -7.78 -5.80
N ARG A 177 -9.25 -7.52 -4.65
CA ARG A 177 -7.78 -7.54 -4.49
C ARG A 177 -7.19 -8.91 -4.81
N ASP A 178 -7.82 -10.00 -4.35
CA ASP A 178 -7.36 -11.36 -4.66
C ASP A 178 -7.38 -11.63 -6.17
N GLU A 179 -8.43 -11.19 -6.86
CA GLU A 179 -8.53 -11.32 -8.32
C GLU A 179 -7.48 -10.48 -9.06
N ILE A 180 -7.19 -9.27 -8.58
CA ILE A 180 -6.14 -8.41 -9.13
C ILE A 180 -4.76 -9.02 -8.92
N GLU A 181 -4.47 -9.56 -7.73
CA GLU A 181 -3.20 -10.23 -7.45
C GLU A 181 -2.97 -11.40 -8.40
N ALA A 182 -3.98 -12.25 -8.56
CA ALA A 182 -3.92 -13.37 -9.51
C ALA A 182 -3.73 -12.91 -10.96
N THR A 183 -4.41 -11.83 -11.34
CA THR A 183 -4.29 -11.24 -12.68
C THR A 183 -2.90 -10.66 -12.93
N MET A 184 -2.35 -9.93 -11.99
CA MET A 184 -0.98 -9.40 -12.08
C MET A 184 0.05 -10.52 -12.22
N ALA A 185 -0.08 -11.58 -11.43
CA ALA A 185 0.78 -12.76 -11.55
C ALA A 185 0.68 -13.40 -12.95
N ALA A 186 -0.54 -13.56 -13.50
CA ALA A 186 -0.73 -14.11 -14.83
C ALA A 186 -0.14 -13.23 -15.94
N ILE A 187 -0.22 -11.90 -15.81
CA ILE A 187 0.36 -10.95 -16.77
C ILE A 187 1.89 -11.07 -16.80
N VAL A 188 2.55 -11.04 -15.64
CA VAL A 188 4.01 -11.14 -15.58
C VAL A 188 4.54 -12.52 -15.93
N ASP A 189 3.69 -13.55 -15.89
CA ASP A 189 3.99 -14.90 -16.35
C ASP A 189 3.71 -15.11 -17.88
N GLY A 190 3.54 -14.00 -18.60
CA GLY A 190 3.43 -14.00 -20.07
C GLY A 190 2.03 -13.82 -20.63
N GLY A 191 1.01 -13.60 -19.79
CA GLY A 191 -0.36 -13.40 -20.23
C GLY A 191 -0.58 -12.11 -21.02
N ASP A 192 -1.65 -12.06 -21.80
CA ASP A 192 -2.06 -10.89 -22.56
C ASP A 192 -2.68 -9.82 -21.64
N VAL A 193 -2.06 -8.63 -21.60
CA VAL A 193 -2.44 -7.56 -20.67
C VAL A 193 -3.88 -7.12 -20.85
N VAL A 194 -4.31 -6.87 -22.10
CA VAL A 194 -5.64 -6.31 -22.37
C VAL A 194 -6.71 -7.33 -22.01
N SER A 195 -6.57 -8.57 -22.48
CA SER A 195 -7.55 -9.62 -22.23
C SER A 195 -7.71 -9.94 -20.74
N LEU A 196 -6.60 -9.94 -19.99
CA LEU A 196 -6.62 -10.22 -18.55
C LEU A 196 -7.22 -9.05 -17.76
N LEU A 197 -6.91 -7.80 -18.12
CA LEU A 197 -7.52 -6.64 -17.49
C LEU A 197 -9.01 -6.53 -17.80
N ASP A 198 -9.45 -6.86 -19.02
CA ASP A 198 -10.88 -6.91 -19.35
C ASP A 198 -11.60 -7.96 -18.51
N ALA A 199 -11.02 -9.15 -18.38
CA ALA A 199 -11.61 -10.23 -17.60
C ALA A 199 -11.72 -9.86 -16.12
N VAL A 200 -10.66 -9.34 -15.51
CA VAL A 200 -10.69 -8.95 -14.10
C VAL A 200 -11.59 -7.74 -13.86
N ASN A 201 -11.70 -6.80 -14.80
CA ASN A 201 -12.61 -5.68 -14.68
C ASN A 201 -14.08 -6.11 -14.64
N ILE A 202 -14.46 -7.08 -15.49
CA ILE A 202 -15.79 -7.70 -15.44
C ILE A 202 -16.01 -8.38 -14.09
N LYS A 203 -15.05 -9.19 -13.65
CA LYS A 203 -15.14 -9.95 -12.39
C LYS A 203 -15.24 -9.02 -11.17
N ALA A 204 -14.45 -7.95 -11.11
CA ALA A 204 -14.49 -6.97 -10.04
C ALA A 204 -15.87 -6.29 -9.93
N ASN A 205 -16.48 -5.94 -11.07
CA ASN A 205 -17.81 -5.34 -11.10
C ASN A 205 -18.92 -6.34 -10.73
N GLU A 206 -18.79 -7.61 -11.08
CA GLU A 206 -19.68 -8.67 -10.60
C GLU A 206 -19.62 -8.82 -9.08
N ILE A 207 -18.40 -8.90 -8.50
CA ILE A 207 -18.20 -8.96 -7.05
C ILE A 207 -18.84 -7.76 -6.37
N LEU A 208 -18.62 -6.55 -6.88
CA LEU A 208 -19.21 -5.33 -6.34
C LEU A 208 -20.74 -5.39 -6.34
N ALA A 209 -21.34 -5.80 -7.46
CA ALA A 209 -22.79 -5.91 -7.60
C ALA A 209 -23.38 -6.93 -6.61
N ASP A 210 -22.75 -8.08 -6.47
CA ASP A 210 -23.16 -9.15 -5.55
C ASP A 210 -23.09 -8.69 -4.08
N GLN A 211 -22.04 -7.98 -3.70
CA GLN A 211 -21.85 -7.48 -2.35
C GLN A 211 -22.83 -6.34 -2.02
N LEU A 212 -23.08 -5.44 -2.97
CA LEU A 212 -24.08 -4.39 -2.81
C LEU A 212 -25.50 -4.97 -2.65
N ALA A 213 -25.82 -6.06 -3.31
CA ALA A 213 -27.10 -6.74 -3.16
C ALA A 213 -27.34 -7.36 -1.78
N GLN A 214 -26.26 -7.66 -1.04
CA GLN A 214 -26.32 -8.23 0.32
C GLN A 214 -26.48 -7.16 1.41
N ILE A 215 -26.17 -5.90 1.10
CA ILE A 215 -26.32 -4.76 2.03
C ILE A 215 -27.72 -4.20 1.84
N LYS A 216 -28.68 -4.71 2.59
CA LYS A 216 -30.07 -4.22 2.62
C LYS A 216 -30.43 -3.64 3.98
#